data_fe54de784ef0d86adaf0e89cc75b9be4
#
_entry.id   fe54de784ef0d86adaf0e89cc75b9be4
#
_cell.length_a   1.000
_cell.length_b   1.000
_cell.length_c   1.000
_cell.angle_alpha   90.00
_cell.angle_beta   90.00
_cell.angle_gamma   90.00
#
_symmetry.space_group_name_H-M   'P 1'
#
loop_
_entity.id
_entity.type
_entity.pdbx_description
1 polymer ?
#
loop_
_entity_poly.entity_id
_entity_poly.type
_entity_poly.pdbx_seq_one_letter_code
_entity_poly.pdbx_strand_id
1 'polypeptide(L)'
;MKKRIAGLAMTAVMGVSLLTGCGGAASSTDTPSSAAESTTEAVSEASSETTDAAEPAKIALLLSGNLGDMSFLDSGNNGVQEIAAQWGADVKVVEMGTDSTKYEANVLDASDAGYDIIIGSGWQLQEPFQNVAPDYPDTDYIIFDGAVDYTAGDYSNIYSITYKANESSYLAGVLAASMTKTGTLGFLGGMDGAGINDFLIGYIEGAQSVNPDIKVISGYVGSYADSPKCKEMALAQYNQGADFVFTAAGASGIGTLEAAKETGNYAIGVDSDQAMLYAESDPDQANCIPASVMKNVDKTLVRAYGLYVDGKLPLGQEESLGLSDEAVGLSDNEYYQKLVPDDVKTAIDDAKAKIIAGDIRVTSAYGLSTDEVTAIINSVAP
;
A
#
# COMPACT_ATOMS: atom_id res chain seq x y z
N MET A 1 -16.76 52.24 -1.02
CA MET A 1 -15.67 53.23 -0.99
C MET A 1 -14.45 52.62 -1.67
N LYS A 2 -14.01 53.27 -2.73
CA LYS A 2 -12.83 52.90 -3.56
C LYS A 2 -11.54 53.19 -2.82
N LYS A 3 -10.50 52.37 -2.97
CA LYS A 3 -9.15 52.85 -3.27
C LYS A 3 -8.28 51.72 -3.85
N ARG A 4 -7.83 51.96 -5.06
CA ARG A 4 -6.72 51.35 -5.82
C ARG A 4 -5.39 51.95 -5.35
N ILE A 5 -4.28 51.27 -5.67
CA ILE A 5 -2.97 51.81 -6.10
C ILE A 5 -2.03 50.60 -6.19
N ALA A 6 -1.60 50.15 -7.35
CA ALA A 6 -0.41 50.41 -8.17
C ALA A 6 0.87 49.77 -7.53
N GLY A 7 1.58 48.83 -8.07
CA GLY A 7 2.20 48.71 -9.39
C GLY A 7 3.66 49.14 -9.33
N LEU A 8 4.60 48.17 -9.41
CA LEU A 8 5.97 48.50 -9.89
C LEU A 8 6.60 47.25 -10.55
N ALA A 9 6.82 47.42 -11.85
CA ALA A 9 7.67 46.54 -12.64
C ALA A 9 9.12 47.06 -12.60
N MET A 10 10.08 46.16 -12.64
CA MET A 10 11.44 46.56 -13.01
C MET A 10 12.16 45.47 -13.80
N THR A 11 12.64 45.90 -14.90
CA THR A 11 13.20 45.34 -16.10
C THR A 11 14.58 44.72 -15.98
N ALA A 12 14.83 43.81 -16.87
CA ALA A 12 16.01 43.17 -17.44
C ALA A 12 17.37 43.89 -17.39
N VAL A 13 18.46 43.12 -17.35
CA VAL A 13 19.69 43.40 -18.13
C VAL A 13 20.31 42.07 -18.62
N MET A 14 20.53 42.03 -19.93
CA MET A 14 21.35 41.06 -20.67
C MET A 14 22.84 41.28 -20.42
N GLY A 15 23.64 40.21 -20.48
CA GLY A 15 25.09 40.26 -20.61
C GLY A 15 25.59 39.11 -21.47
N VAL A 16 25.80 39.45 -22.75
CA VAL A 16 26.53 38.64 -23.77
C VAL A 16 28.01 38.92 -23.59
N SER A 17 28.86 37.91 -23.60
CA SER A 17 30.30 38.05 -23.83
C SER A 17 30.82 36.90 -24.69
N LEU A 18 31.06 37.21 -25.94
CA LEU A 18 31.88 36.50 -26.91
C LEU A 18 33.33 36.84 -26.66
N LEU A 19 34.24 35.87 -26.68
CA LEU A 19 35.64 36.12 -27.06
C LEU A 19 36.22 34.90 -27.78
N THR A 20 36.58 35.18 -29.01
CA THR A 20 37.34 34.42 -29.99
C THR A 20 38.85 34.41 -29.62
N GLY A 21 39.56 33.36 -30.03
CA GLY A 21 41.00 33.28 -29.99
C GLY A 21 41.55 32.19 -30.89
N CYS A 22 42.12 32.63 -32.01
CA CYS A 22 42.72 31.92 -33.12
C CYS A 22 44.19 31.55 -32.88
N GLY A 23 44.72 30.64 -33.72
CA GLY A 23 46.11 30.50 -34.15
C GLY A 23 46.69 29.10 -33.86
N GLY A 24 47.27 28.42 -34.74
CA GLY A 24 47.94 28.51 -36.05
C GLY A 24 48.82 27.29 -36.18
N ALA A 25 48.73 26.61 -37.23
CA ALA A 25 49.55 26.46 -38.41
C ALA A 25 50.77 25.53 -38.35
N ALA A 26 50.75 24.63 -39.29
CA ALA A 26 51.70 24.20 -40.33
C ALA A 26 52.60 23.01 -39.95
N SER A 27 52.90 22.04 -40.73
CA SER A 27 53.18 21.87 -42.13
C SER A 27 53.75 20.44 -42.32
N SER A 28 53.43 19.85 -43.37
CA SER A 28 54.01 19.31 -44.57
C SER A 28 54.48 17.84 -44.61
N THR A 29 54.02 17.28 -45.75
CA THR A 29 54.70 16.42 -46.77
C THR A 29 54.93 14.96 -46.43
N ASP A 30 54.61 13.96 -47.23
CA ASP A 30 54.63 13.69 -48.67
C ASP A 30 53.97 12.34 -48.94
N THR A 31 53.34 12.24 -50.14
CA THR A 31 52.91 11.03 -50.82
C THR A 31 54.10 10.40 -51.61
N PRO A 32 54.14 9.06 -52.00
CA PRO A 32 53.25 8.59 -53.07
C PRO A 32 52.81 7.11 -53.04
N SER A 33 51.67 6.91 -53.69
CA SER A 33 51.25 5.88 -54.65
C SER A 33 51.67 4.41 -54.53
N SER A 34 50.66 3.53 -54.48
CA SER A 34 50.53 2.42 -55.47
C SER A 34 49.12 1.81 -55.46
N ALA A 35 48.60 1.63 -56.64
CA ALA A 35 47.32 1.04 -56.99
C ALA A 35 47.29 -0.48 -56.73
N ALA A 36 46.13 -1.04 -56.41
CA ALA A 36 45.50 -2.17 -57.12
C ALA A 36 44.22 -2.67 -56.43
N GLU A 37 43.24 -2.80 -57.24
CA GLU A 37 42.18 -3.79 -57.38
C GLU A 37 40.99 -3.79 -56.40
N SER A 38 39.90 -3.55 -57.06
CA SER A 38 38.48 -3.74 -56.75
C SER A 38 38.15 -5.20 -56.38
N THR A 39 37.48 -5.35 -55.24
CA THR A 39 36.46 -6.40 -55.06
C THR A 39 35.26 -5.78 -54.33
N THR A 40 34.19 -5.69 -55.06
CA THR A 40 32.85 -5.37 -54.57
C THR A 40 32.33 -6.52 -53.70
N GLU A 41 32.32 -6.38 -52.40
CA GLU A 41 31.45 -7.15 -51.52
C GLU A 41 30.24 -6.28 -51.15
N ALA A 42 29.07 -6.86 -51.44
CA ALA A 42 27.78 -6.29 -51.13
C ALA A 42 27.64 -6.20 -49.58
N VAL A 43 27.64 -4.98 -49.06
CA VAL A 43 27.22 -4.75 -47.70
C VAL A 43 25.69 -4.89 -47.70
N SER A 44 25.24 -6.00 -47.10
CA SER A 44 23.87 -6.22 -46.70
C SER A 44 23.50 -5.08 -45.72
N GLU A 45 22.60 -4.22 -46.11
CA GLU A 45 21.91 -3.30 -45.21
C GLU A 45 21.18 -4.19 -44.17
N ALA A 46 21.74 -4.27 -42.99
CA ALA A 46 20.98 -4.70 -41.81
C ALA A 46 19.95 -3.58 -41.57
N SER A 47 18.71 -3.85 -41.94
CA SER A 47 17.58 -3.06 -41.46
C SER A 47 17.62 -3.10 -39.93
N SER A 48 17.97 -2.00 -39.32
CA SER A 48 17.65 -1.77 -37.93
C SER A 48 16.13 -1.74 -37.86
N GLU A 49 15.54 -2.87 -37.44
CA GLU A 49 14.18 -2.83 -36.87
C GLU A 49 14.26 -1.86 -35.68
N THR A 50 13.82 -0.65 -35.91
CA THR A 50 13.35 0.21 -34.81
C THR A 50 12.19 -0.56 -34.22
N THR A 51 12.42 -1.24 -33.10
CA THR A 51 11.34 -1.62 -32.20
C THR A 51 10.65 -0.32 -31.84
N ASP A 52 9.46 -0.10 -32.40
CA ASP A 52 8.55 0.91 -31.91
C ASP A 52 8.47 0.68 -30.39
N ALA A 53 8.94 1.63 -29.62
CA ALA A 53 8.74 1.59 -28.19
C ALA A 53 7.22 1.61 -27.99
N ALA A 54 6.67 0.53 -27.45
CA ALA A 54 5.25 0.47 -27.12
C ALA A 54 4.87 1.73 -26.34
N GLU A 55 3.75 2.35 -26.67
CA GLU A 55 3.26 3.49 -25.90
C GLU A 55 3.13 3.06 -24.42
N PRO A 56 3.47 3.96 -23.48
CA PRO A 56 3.34 3.64 -22.07
C PRO A 56 1.88 3.34 -21.72
N ALA A 57 1.66 2.28 -20.93
CA ALA A 57 0.32 1.90 -20.52
C ALA A 57 -0.37 3.03 -19.75
N LYS A 58 -1.66 3.21 -19.98
CA LYS A 58 -2.53 4.16 -19.29
C LYS A 58 -3.21 3.46 -18.11
N ILE A 59 -3.00 3.97 -16.92
CA ILE A 59 -3.50 3.37 -15.68
C ILE A 59 -4.44 4.35 -14.97
N ALA A 60 -5.63 3.88 -14.59
CA ALA A 60 -6.49 4.58 -13.66
C ALA A 60 -6.44 3.89 -12.28
N LEU A 61 -6.10 4.61 -11.22
CA LEU A 61 -6.26 4.16 -9.84
C LEU A 61 -7.52 4.79 -9.24
N LEU A 62 -8.50 3.95 -8.89
CA LEU A 62 -9.76 4.36 -8.30
C LEU A 62 -9.73 4.10 -6.79
N LEU A 63 -9.70 5.16 -6.00
CA LEU A 63 -9.61 5.07 -4.54
C LEU A 63 -10.99 5.21 -3.90
N SER A 64 -11.38 4.22 -3.08
CA SER A 64 -12.63 4.23 -2.29
C SER A 64 -12.57 5.16 -1.07
N GLY A 65 -11.97 6.33 -1.23
CA GLY A 65 -11.72 7.35 -0.22
C GLY A 65 -10.90 8.49 -0.79
N ASN A 66 -10.17 9.17 0.09
CA ASN A 66 -9.27 10.27 -0.26
C ASN A 66 -7.85 9.95 0.20
N LEU A 67 -6.86 10.52 -0.47
CA LEU A 67 -5.45 10.48 -0.05
C LEU A 67 -5.25 11.21 1.28
N GLY A 68 -4.15 10.90 1.95
CA GLY A 68 -3.79 11.45 3.26
C GLY A 68 -4.27 10.59 4.42
N ASP A 69 -4.58 9.30 4.17
CA ASP A 69 -4.93 8.35 5.22
C ASP A 69 -3.71 7.82 6.00
N MET A 70 -2.50 8.10 5.51
CA MET A 70 -1.23 7.61 6.06
C MET A 70 -1.19 6.07 6.17
N SER A 71 -1.92 5.38 5.30
CA SER A 71 -2.23 3.96 5.42
C SER A 71 -2.48 3.34 4.03
N PHE A 72 -3.64 2.74 3.83
CA PHE A 72 -4.04 1.88 2.73
C PHE A 72 -4.11 2.60 1.37
N LEU A 73 -4.79 3.75 1.31
CA LEU A 73 -4.99 4.48 0.05
C LEU A 73 -3.70 5.17 -0.41
N ASP A 74 -2.94 5.73 0.54
CA ASP A 74 -1.64 6.31 0.26
C ASP A 74 -0.64 5.24 -0.22
N SER A 75 -0.68 4.02 0.34
CA SER A 75 0.13 2.90 -0.13
C SER A 75 -0.22 2.52 -1.57
N GLY A 76 -1.51 2.46 -1.92
CA GLY A 76 -1.96 2.22 -3.29
C GLY A 76 -1.47 3.29 -4.27
N ASN A 77 -1.57 4.56 -3.87
CA ASN A 77 -1.04 5.67 -4.66
C ASN A 77 0.49 5.57 -4.84
N ASN A 78 1.23 5.27 -3.78
CA ASN A 78 2.68 5.11 -3.86
C ASN A 78 3.07 4.01 -4.87
N GLY A 79 2.35 2.89 -4.88
CA GLY A 79 2.56 1.81 -5.85
C GLY A 79 2.42 2.25 -7.30
N VAL A 80 1.35 2.98 -7.64
CA VAL A 80 1.17 3.44 -9.04
C VAL A 80 2.13 4.58 -9.41
N GLN A 81 2.56 5.41 -8.46
CA GLN A 81 3.61 6.41 -8.71
C GLN A 81 4.97 5.73 -8.96
N GLU A 82 5.26 4.64 -8.25
CA GLU A 82 6.46 3.84 -8.50
C GLU A 82 6.41 3.15 -9.86
N ILE A 83 5.25 2.62 -10.27
CA ILE A 83 5.02 2.08 -11.61
C ILE A 83 5.30 3.16 -12.68
N ALA A 84 4.75 4.36 -12.50
CA ALA A 84 5.02 5.48 -13.41
C ALA A 84 6.52 5.83 -13.50
N ALA A 85 7.21 5.84 -12.36
CA ALA A 85 8.63 6.13 -12.30
C ALA A 85 9.50 5.04 -12.94
N GLN A 86 9.16 3.75 -12.77
CA GLN A 86 9.97 2.64 -13.26
C GLN A 86 9.73 2.33 -14.75
N TRP A 87 8.49 2.42 -15.23
CA TRP A 87 8.11 1.99 -16.58
C TRP A 87 7.58 3.11 -17.47
N GLY A 88 7.40 4.33 -16.92
CA GLY A 88 6.88 5.47 -17.68
C GLY A 88 5.37 5.40 -17.94
N ALA A 89 4.61 4.59 -17.18
CA ALA A 89 3.17 4.50 -17.31
C ALA A 89 2.47 5.85 -17.08
N ASP A 90 1.41 6.13 -17.85
CA ASP A 90 0.56 7.31 -17.68
C ASP A 90 -0.50 7.02 -16.61
N VAL A 91 -0.33 7.59 -15.43
CA VAL A 91 -1.15 7.28 -14.26
C VAL A 91 -2.11 8.41 -13.92
N LYS A 92 -3.39 8.08 -13.80
CA LYS A 92 -4.44 8.94 -13.26
C LYS A 92 -4.96 8.37 -11.94
N VAL A 93 -4.90 9.18 -10.88
CA VAL A 93 -5.52 8.84 -9.59
C VAL A 93 -6.86 9.55 -9.47
N VAL A 94 -7.89 8.82 -9.06
CA VAL A 94 -9.26 9.29 -8.86
C VAL A 94 -9.66 9.04 -7.41
N GLU A 95 -9.76 10.09 -6.63
CA GLU A 95 -10.29 10.05 -5.27
C GLU A 95 -11.82 10.10 -5.33
N MET A 96 -12.48 8.95 -5.13
CA MET A 96 -13.95 8.85 -5.26
C MET A 96 -14.70 9.30 -4.00
N GLY A 97 -13.95 9.54 -2.91
CA GLY A 97 -14.53 9.81 -1.59
C GLY A 97 -15.20 8.57 -0.99
N THR A 98 -16.02 8.78 0.04
CA THR A 98 -16.65 7.68 0.81
C THR A 98 -18.10 7.37 0.40
N ASP A 99 -18.63 8.04 -0.63
CA ASP A 99 -19.97 7.81 -1.16
C ASP A 99 -19.96 6.66 -2.18
N SER A 100 -20.19 5.44 -1.69
CA SER A 100 -20.14 4.22 -2.53
C SER A 100 -21.16 4.21 -3.68
N THR A 101 -22.19 5.04 -3.65
CA THR A 101 -23.18 5.13 -4.75
C THR A 101 -22.57 5.69 -6.04
N LYS A 102 -21.39 6.28 -5.97
CA LYS A 102 -20.66 6.83 -7.11
C LYS A 102 -19.62 5.89 -7.70
N TYR A 103 -19.29 4.79 -7.03
CA TYR A 103 -18.15 3.97 -7.41
C TYR A 103 -18.34 3.32 -8.78
N GLU A 104 -19.51 2.72 -9.04
CA GLU A 104 -19.79 2.11 -10.34
C GLU A 104 -19.72 3.12 -11.50
N ALA A 105 -20.24 4.34 -11.30
CA ALA A 105 -20.15 5.39 -12.32
C ALA A 105 -18.69 5.79 -12.59
N ASN A 106 -17.83 5.86 -11.56
CA ASN A 106 -16.41 6.15 -11.77
C ASN A 106 -15.67 5.01 -12.48
N VAL A 107 -16.02 3.74 -12.19
CA VAL A 107 -15.48 2.59 -12.92
C VAL A 107 -15.88 2.65 -14.40
N LEU A 108 -17.15 2.94 -14.68
CA LEU A 108 -17.65 3.09 -16.04
C LEU A 108 -16.96 4.23 -16.78
N ASP A 109 -16.84 5.41 -16.14
CA ASP A 109 -16.17 6.57 -16.72
C ASP A 109 -14.69 6.29 -17.06
N ALA A 110 -13.99 5.54 -16.20
CA ALA A 110 -12.62 5.12 -16.46
C ALA A 110 -12.54 4.12 -17.61
N SER A 111 -13.47 3.17 -17.69
CA SER A 111 -13.53 2.18 -18.77
C SER A 111 -13.82 2.85 -20.11
N ASP A 112 -14.78 3.79 -20.17
CA ASP A 112 -15.10 4.58 -21.35
C ASP A 112 -13.94 5.49 -21.79
N ALA A 113 -13.09 5.91 -20.86
CA ALA A 113 -11.90 6.74 -21.17
C ALA A 113 -10.77 5.96 -21.83
N GLY A 114 -10.85 4.62 -21.89
CA GLY A 114 -9.91 3.75 -22.58
C GLY A 114 -8.56 3.64 -21.88
N TYR A 115 -8.56 3.40 -20.58
CA TYR A 115 -7.37 2.99 -19.84
C TYR A 115 -7.05 1.52 -20.12
N ASP A 116 -5.76 1.21 -20.24
CA ASP A 116 -5.30 -0.18 -20.43
C ASP A 116 -5.50 -1.00 -19.16
N ILE A 117 -5.29 -0.36 -17.99
CA ILE A 117 -5.45 -0.98 -16.68
C ILE A 117 -6.28 -0.07 -15.77
N ILE A 118 -7.28 -0.64 -15.11
CA ILE A 118 -8.07 0.03 -14.06
C ILE A 118 -7.82 -0.69 -12.75
N ILE A 119 -7.24 0.02 -11.77
CA ILE A 119 -6.90 -0.51 -10.44
C ILE A 119 -7.90 0.03 -9.42
N GLY A 120 -8.54 -0.85 -8.67
CA GLY A 120 -9.54 -0.49 -7.67
C GLY A 120 -9.14 -0.85 -6.25
N SER A 121 -9.44 0.03 -5.29
CA SER A 121 -9.07 -0.14 -3.89
C SER A 121 -10.20 -0.72 -3.05
N GLY A 122 -9.94 -1.90 -2.46
CA GLY A 122 -10.78 -2.48 -1.43
C GLY A 122 -12.04 -3.20 -1.94
N TRP A 123 -12.64 -3.95 -1.04
CA TRP A 123 -13.82 -4.77 -1.29
C TRP A 123 -15.02 -3.97 -1.83
N GLN A 124 -15.07 -2.67 -1.59
CA GLN A 124 -16.16 -1.80 -2.06
C GLN A 124 -16.23 -1.70 -3.58
N LEU A 125 -15.14 -2.01 -4.30
CA LEU A 125 -15.09 -2.02 -5.76
C LEU A 125 -15.40 -3.40 -6.36
N GLN A 126 -15.65 -4.43 -5.56
CA GLN A 126 -16.00 -5.76 -6.03
C GLN A 126 -17.24 -5.73 -6.94
N GLU A 127 -18.38 -5.25 -6.43
CA GLU A 127 -19.64 -5.17 -7.20
C GLU A 127 -19.51 -4.22 -8.42
N PRO A 128 -18.96 -3.00 -8.30
CA PRO A 128 -18.69 -2.14 -9.45
C PRO A 128 -17.87 -2.81 -10.56
N PHE A 129 -16.79 -3.54 -10.20
CA PHE A 129 -16.00 -4.25 -11.19
C PHE A 129 -16.76 -5.42 -11.82
N GLN A 130 -17.52 -6.19 -11.04
CA GLN A 130 -18.36 -7.26 -11.57
C GLN A 130 -19.42 -6.77 -12.55
N ASN A 131 -19.96 -5.57 -12.32
CA ASN A 131 -20.98 -4.99 -13.17
C ASN A 131 -20.41 -4.39 -14.47
N VAL A 132 -19.20 -3.83 -14.45
CA VAL A 132 -18.65 -3.05 -15.57
C VAL A 132 -17.65 -3.84 -16.41
N ALA A 133 -16.70 -4.55 -15.79
CA ALA A 133 -15.57 -5.17 -16.49
C ALA A 133 -15.96 -6.15 -17.63
N PRO A 134 -17.06 -6.93 -17.54
CA PRO A 134 -17.46 -7.82 -18.64
C PRO A 134 -17.78 -7.11 -19.97
N ASP A 135 -18.18 -5.84 -19.92
CA ASP A 135 -18.51 -5.04 -21.11
C ASP A 135 -17.24 -4.41 -21.75
N TYR A 136 -16.07 -4.51 -21.08
CA TYR A 136 -14.79 -3.93 -21.53
C TYR A 136 -13.67 -5.00 -21.58
N PRO A 137 -13.78 -6.00 -22.46
CA PRO A 137 -12.87 -7.16 -22.47
C PRO A 137 -11.42 -6.82 -22.87
N ASP A 138 -11.18 -5.65 -23.44
CA ASP A 138 -9.85 -5.18 -23.82
C ASP A 138 -9.16 -4.36 -22.71
N THR A 139 -9.83 -4.14 -21.56
CA THR A 139 -9.29 -3.46 -20.39
C THR A 139 -9.00 -4.47 -19.29
N ASP A 140 -7.81 -4.42 -18.70
CA ASP A 140 -7.44 -5.24 -17.54
C ASP A 140 -7.84 -4.54 -16.24
N TYR A 141 -8.46 -5.28 -15.34
CA TYR A 141 -8.87 -4.77 -14.03
C TYR A 141 -8.05 -5.44 -12.93
N ILE A 142 -7.56 -4.65 -11.99
CA ILE A 142 -6.87 -5.15 -10.79
C ILE A 142 -7.63 -4.63 -9.57
N ILE A 143 -8.12 -5.52 -8.72
CA ILE A 143 -8.68 -5.14 -7.42
C ILE A 143 -7.71 -5.58 -6.31
N PHE A 144 -7.30 -4.66 -5.45
CA PHE A 144 -6.49 -4.97 -4.29
C PHE A 144 -7.30 -4.83 -3.00
N ASP A 145 -7.06 -5.73 -2.06
CA ASP A 145 -7.81 -5.92 -0.81
C ASP A 145 -9.30 -6.21 -1.03
N GLY A 146 -9.56 -6.99 -2.06
CA GLY A 146 -10.88 -7.47 -2.43
C GLY A 146 -10.78 -8.49 -3.54
N ALA A 147 -11.84 -9.26 -3.74
CA ALA A 147 -11.93 -10.25 -4.80
C ALA A 147 -13.34 -10.29 -5.38
N VAL A 148 -13.44 -10.41 -6.70
CA VAL A 148 -14.70 -10.67 -7.37
C VAL A 148 -15.11 -12.15 -7.20
N ASP A 149 -16.39 -12.43 -7.24
CA ASP A 149 -16.87 -13.82 -7.22
C ASP A 149 -16.76 -14.43 -8.63
N TYR A 150 -15.63 -15.08 -8.91
CA TYR A 150 -15.37 -15.74 -10.20
C TYR A 150 -16.36 -16.85 -10.55
N THR A 151 -17.24 -17.26 -9.62
CA THR A 151 -18.31 -18.25 -9.89
C THR A 151 -19.59 -17.60 -10.37
N ALA A 152 -19.74 -16.28 -10.20
CA ALA A 152 -20.95 -15.53 -10.53
C ALA A 152 -21.01 -15.04 -11.98
N GLY A 153 -19.87 -14.99 -12.70
CA GLY A 153 -19.82 -14.48 -14.07
C GLY A 153 -18.49 -14.74 -14.77
N ASP A 154 -18.34 -14.19 -15.98
CA ASP A 154 -17.06 -14.17 -16.71
C ASP A 154 -16.30 -12.91 -16.35
N TYR A 155 -15.30 -13.07 -15.50
CA TYR A 155 -14.38 -12.01 -15.03
C TYR A 155 -12.96 -12.32 -15.46
N SER A 156 -12.79 -12.85 -16.68
CA SER A 156 -11.50 -13.27 -17.23
C SER A 156 -10.49 -12.13 -17.42
N ASN A 157 -10.94 -10.88 -17.38
CA ASN A 157 -10.12 -9.67 -17.44
C ASN A 157 -9.92 -9.00 -16.07
N ILE A 158 -10.25 -9.67 -14.96
CA ILE A 158 -10.05 -9.15 -13.60
C ILE A 158 -8.99 -10.00 -12.90
N TYR A 159 -8.03 -9.34 -12.22
CA TYR A 159 -7.11 -9.94 -11.26
C TYR A 159 -7.41 -9.41 -9.87
N SER A 160 -7.66 -10.30 -8.93
CA SER A 160 -7.96 -9.97 -7.52
C SER A 160 -6.77 -10.28 -6.63
N ILE A 161 -6.40 -9.33 -5.78
CA ILE A 161 -5.35 -9.47 -4.77
C ILE A 161 -5.99 -9.35 -3.39
N THR A 162 -5.91 -10.40 -2.59
CA THR A 162 -6.27 -10.38 -1.18
C THR A 162 -5.02 -10.55 -0.31
N TYR A 163 -5.10 -10.16 0.96
CA TYR A 163 -3.97 -10.18 1.87
C TYR A 163 -4.28 -11.04 3.09
N LYS A 164 -3.32 -11.86 3.50
CA LYS A 164 -3.39 -12.63 4.75
C LYS A 164 -3.02 -11.74 5.92
N ALA A 165 -3.88 -10.76 6.20
CA ALA A 165 -3.67 -9.79 7.26
C ALA A 165 -3.62 -10.45 8.66
N ASN A 166 -4.29 -11.60 8.84
CA ASN A 166 -4.21 -12.43 10.02
C ASN A 166 -2.76 -12.86 10.34
N GLU A 167 -1.95 -13.21 9.33
CA GLU A 167 -0.57 -13.65 9.54
C GLU A 167 0.31 -12.54 10.15
N SER A 168 0.25 -11.32 9.60
CA SER A 168 1.02 -10.18 10.14
C SER A 168 0.46 -9.68 11.46
N SER A 169 -0.86 -9.73 11.65
CA SER A 169 -1.50 -9.36 12.91
C SER A 169 -1.19 -10.33 14.03
N TYR A 170 -0.98 -11.61 13.74
CA TYR A 170 -0.46 -12.57 14.73
C TYR A 170 0.88 -12.10 15.30
N LEU A 171 1.79 -11.63 14.45
CA LEU A 171 3.08 -11.09 14.92
C LEU A 171 2.89 -9.85 15.80
N ALA A 172 1.93 -8.99 15.49
CA ALA A 172 1.58 -7.84 16.33
C ALA A 172 0.98 -8.27 17.67
N GLY A 173 0.19 -9.34 17.69
CA GLY A 173 -0.31 -9.96 18.92
C GLY A 173 0.81 -10.48 19.80
N VAL A 174 1.79 -11.18 19.23
CA VAL A 174 2.99 -11.64 19.94
C VAL A 174 3.76 -10.46 20.53
N LEU A 175 3.97 -9.38 19.73
CA LEU A 175 4.63 -8.16 20.19
C LEU A 175 3.91 -7.56 21.40
N ALA A 176 2.61 -7.26 21.25
CA ALA A 176 1.84 -6.57 22.26
C ALA A 176 1.73 -7.37 23.56
N ALA A 177 1.46 -8.68 23.47
CA ALA A 177 1.34 -9.55 24.64
C ALA A 177 2.69 -9.76 25.36
N SER A 178 3.82 -9.71 24.63
CA SER A 178 5.15 -9.79 25.22
C SER A 178 5.55 -8.50 25.94
N MET A 179 5.02 -7.34 25.53
CA MET A 179 5.42 -6.03 26.05
C MET A 179 4.42 -5.42 27.03
N THR A 180 3.16 -5.89 27.06
CA THR A 180 2.12 -5.35 27.94
C THR A 180 2.50 -5.49 29.42
N LYS A 181 2.15 -4.47 30.20
CA LYS A 181 2.30 -4.46 31.65
C LYS A 181 0.99 -4.72 32.38
N THR A 182 -0.11 -4.56 31.68
CA THR A 182 -1.47 -4.66 32.26
C THR A 182 -2.13 -6.01 31.96
N GLY A 183 -1.67 -6.72 30.92
CA GLY A 183 -2.34 -7.91 30.42
C GLY A 183 -3.64 -7.60 29.67
N THR A 184 -3.88 -6.32 29.33
CA THR A 184 -5.05 -5.87 28.58
C THR A 184 -4.60 -5.11 27.35
N LEU A 185 -5.07 -5.54 26.20
CA LEU A 185 -4.79 -4.95 24.89
C LEU A 185 -6.07 -4.33 24.32
N GLY A 186 -5.92 -3.48 23.33
CA GLY A 186 -7.02 -2.91 22.59
C GLY A 186 -6.93 -3.21 21.09
N PHE A 187 -8.09 -3.19 20.42
CA PHE A 187 -8.21 -3.23 18.97
C PHE A 187 -9.33 -2.28 18.52
N LEU A 188 -9.04 -1.49 17.49
CA LEU A 188 -10.02 -0.64 16.84
C LEU A 188 -10.02 -0.88 15.32
N GLY A 189 -11.12 -1.42 14.82
CA GLY A 189 -11.35 -1.63 13.39
C GLY A 189 -12.15 -0.48 12.77
N GLY A 190 -11.98 -0.24 11.48
CA GLY A 190 -12.77 0.75 10.75
C GLY A 190 -14.24 0.33 10.64
N MET A 191 -14.50 -0.78 9.98
CA MET A 191 -15.83 -1.36 9.79
C MET A 191 -15.83 -2.82 10.27
N ASP A 192 -16.96 -3.31 10.73
CA ASP A 192 -17.13 -4.74 11.00
C ASP A 192 -17.30 -5.49 9.67
N GLY A 193 -16.36 -6.36 9.35
CA GLY A 193 -16.33 -7.14 8.13
C GLY A 193 -15.13 -8.09 8.09
N ALA A 194 -15.17 -9.08 7.20
CA ALA A 194 -14.18 -10.17 7.18
C ALA A 194 -12.74 -9.65 7.09
N GLY A 195 -12.44 -8.66 6.24
CA GLY A 195 -11.09 -8.12 6.09
C GLY A 195 -10.54 -7.46 7.36
N ILE A 196 -11.38 -6.76 8.13
CA ILE A 196 -10.97 -6.14 9.40
C ILE A 196 -10.93 -7.18 10.53
N ASN A 197 -11.87 -8.13 10.50
CA ASN A 197 -11.87 -9.22 11.48
C ASN A 197 -10.68 -10.17 11.29
N ASP A 198 -10.11 -10.24 10.09
CA ASP A 198 -8.88 -10.99 9.81
C ASP A 198 -7.70 -10.43 10.62
N PHE A 199 -7.57 -9.10 10.68
CA PHE A 199 -6.60 -8.45 11.58
C PHE A 199 -6.88 -8.75 13.04
N LEU A 200 -8.12 -8.65 13.50
CA LEU A 200 -8.49 -8.86 14.89
C LEU A 200 -8.21 -10.29 15.34
N ILE A 201 -8.61 -11.29 14.54
CA ILE A 201 -8.43 -12.72 14.88
C ILE A 201 -6.94 -13.06 14.95
N GLY A 202 -6.15 -12.64 13.96
CA GLY A 202 -4.70 -12.84 14.00
C GLY A 202 -4.07 -12.21 15.25
N TYR A 203 -4.45 -10.98 15.58
CA TYR A 203 -3.97 -10.28 16.77
C TYR A 203 -4.32 -11.02 18.07
N ILE A 204 -5.55 -11.51 18.20
CA ILE A 204 -6.00 -12.30 19.36
C ILE A 204 -5.19 -13.60 19.47
N GLU A 205 -5.08 -14.38 18.41
CA GLU A 205 -4.36 -15.66 18.41
C GLU A 205 -2.86 -15.47 18.74
N GLY A 206 -2.24 -14.45 18.15
CA GLY A 206 -0.86 -14.09 18.45
C GLY A 206 -0.66 -13.71 19.90
N ALA A 207 -1.56 -12.91 20.47
CA ALA A 207 -1.51 -12.52 21.87
C ALA A 207 -1.73 -13.70 22.80
N GLN A 208 -2.69 -14.58 22.53
CA GLN A 208 -2.96 -15.78 23.31
C GLN A 208 -1.82 -16.80 23.25
N SER A 209 -1.05 -16.82 22.17
CA SER A 209 0.13 -17.72 22.06
C SER A 209 1.22 -17.37 23.08
N VAL A 210 1.28 -16.11 23.52
CA VAL A 210 2.19 -15.62 24.55
C VAL A 210 1.57 -15.70 25.94
N ASN A 211 0.34 -15.25 26.07
CA ASN A 211 -0.40 -15.25 27.34
C ASN A 211 -1.85 -15.71 27.09
N PRO A 212 -2.20 -16.96 27.48
CA PRO A 212 -3.56 -17.50 27.31
C PRO A 212 -4.66 -16.72 28.04
N ASP A 213 -4.30 -15.97 29.09
CA ASP A 213 -5.23 -15.18 29.91
C ASP A 213 -5.34 -13.73 29.47
N ILE A 214 -4.68 -13.36 28.34
CA ILE A 214 -4.68 -12.00 27.79
C ILE A 214 -6.10 -11.50 27.55
N LYS A 215 -6.33 -10.20 27.78
CA LYS A 215 -7.60 -9.55 27.49
C LYS A 215 -7.45 -8.63 26.30
N VAL A 216 -8.46 -8.63 25.41
CA VAL A 216 -8.52 -7.74 24.26
C VAL A 216 -9.86 -7.01 24.24
N ILE A 217 -9.82 -5.70 24.36
CA ILE A 217 -10.98 -4.81 24.21
C ILE A 217 -11.08 -4.46 22.75
N SER A 218 -12.07 -4.98 22.03
CA SER A 218 -12.27 -4.68 20.61
C SER A 218 -13.43 -3.74 20.35
N GLY A 219 -13.38 -3.00 19.24
CA GLY A 219 -14.45 -2.13 18.80
C GLY A 219 -14.29 -1.69 17.36
N TYR A 220 -15.37 -1.19 16.77
CA TYR A 220 -15.39 -0.69 15.38
C TYR A 220 -15.84 0.77 15.35
N VAL A 221 -15.10 1.60 14.62
CA VAL A 221 -15.39 3.03 14.45
C VAL A 221 -16.68 3.22 13.64
N GLY A 222 -16.97 2.30 12.71
CA GLY A 222 -18.07 2.42 11.74
C GLY A 222 -17.73 3.36 10.58
N SER A 223 -16.44 3.71 10.43
CA SER A 223 -15.93 4.57 9.35
C SER A 223 -14.43 4.36 9.18
N TYR A 224 -13.91 4.57 7.98
CA TYR A 224 -12.47 4.68 7.73
C TYR A 224 -11.97 6.13 7.70
N ALA A 225 -12.85 7.13 7.97
CA ALA A 225 -12.54 8.54 7.85
C ALA A 225 -13.03 9.40 9.04
N ASP A 226 -13.18 8.80 10.24
CA ASP A 226 -13.62 9.48 11.47
C ASP A 226 -12.55 9.35 12.58
N SER A 227 -11.44 10.07 12.40
CA SER A 227 -10.32 10.11 13.36
C SER A 227 -10.75 10.62 14.75
N PRO A 228 -11.60 11.66 14.90
CA PRO A 228 -12.08 12.10 16.22
C PRO A 228 -12.79 10.99 17.01
N LYS A 229 -13.70 10.26 16.37
CA LYS A 229 -14.41 9.14 17.01
C LYS A 229 -13.45 8.01 17.40
N CYS A 230 -12.53 7.67 16.51
CA CYS A 230 -11.52 6.65 16.78
C CYS A 230 -10.65 7.04 17.98
N LYS A 231 -10.25 8.32 18.11
CA LYS A 231 -9.51 8.85 19.24
C LYS A 231 -10.29 8.70 20.56
N GLU A 232 -11.56 9.06 20.57
CA GLU A 232 -12.41 8.89 21.76
C GLU A 232 -12.50 7.42 22.17
N MET A 233 -12.66 6.50 21.22
CA MET A 233 -12.71 5.07 21.49
C MET A 233 -11.35 4.53 22.01
N ALA A 234 -10.23 4.97 21.44
CA ALA A 234 -8.89 4.59 21.91
C ALA A 234 -8.64 5.09 23.35
N LEU A 235 -8.98 6.35 23.66
CA LEU A 235 -8.90 6.89 25.02
C LEU A 235 -9.74 6.07 25.99
N ALA A 236 -10.93 5.62 25.57
CA ALA A 236 -11.78 4.76 26.42
C ALA A 236 -11.11 3.39 26.68
N GLN A 237 -10.46 2.78 25.67
CA GLN A 237 -9.73 1.51 25.84
C GLN A 237 -8.50 1.68 26.75
N TYR A 238 -7.70 2.74 26.60
CA TYR A 238 -6.60 3.05 27.52
C TYR A 238 -7.09 3.28 28.95
N ASN A 239 -8.21 3.97 29.12
CA ASN A 239 -8.82 4.17 30.46
C ASN A 239 -9.36 2.87 31.07
N GLN A 240 -9.67 1.85 30.28
CA GLN A 240 -10.06 0.51 30.72
C GLN A 240 -8.87 -0.40 31.01
N GLY A 241 -7.65 0.12 30.84
CA GLY A 241 -6.41 -0.57 31.20
C GLY A 241 -5.63 -1.16 30.02
N ALA A 242 -6.07 -0.96 28.77
CA ALA A 242 -5.22 -1.28 27.64
C ALA A 242 -3.96 -0.41 27.67
N ASP A 243 -2.79 -0.99 27.39
CA ASP A 243 -1.54 -0.25 27.23
C ASP A 243 -0.95 -0.37 25.81
N PHE A 244 -1.58 -1.18 24.98
CA PHE A 244 -1.41 -1.27 23.54
C PHE A 244 -2.78 -1.26 22.86
N VAL A 245 -2.97 -0.41 21.84
CA VAL A 245 -4.15 -0.44 20.97
C VAL A 245 -3.70 -0.61 19.53
N PHE A 246 -4.09 -1.73 18.93
CA PHE A 246 -3.89 -1.94 17.49
C PHE A 246 -5.05 -1.29 16.72
N THR A 247 -4.75 -0.53 15.66
CA THR A 247 -5.75 0.13 14.85
C THR A 247 -5.68 -0.37 13.40
N ALA A 248 -6.80 -0.92 12.90
CA ALA A 248 -7.00 -1.33 11.51
C ALA A 248 -8.19 -0.53 10.93
N ALA A 249 -8.03 0.80 10.78
CA ALA A 249 -9.14 1.73 10.56
C ALA A 249 -8.86 2.83 9.51
N GLY A 250 -7.83 2.68 8.67
CA GLY A 250 -7.48 3.69 7.66
C GLY A 250 -7.25 5.06 8.30
N ALA A 251 -7.73 6.14 7.69
CA ALA A 251 -7.58 7.50 8.22
C ALA A 251 -8.20 7.69 9.62
N SER A 252 -9.23 6.91 9.99
CA SER A 252 -9.75 6.93 11.37
C SER A 252 -8.67 6.54 12.38
N GLY A 253 -7.76 5.62 12.01
CA GLY A 253 -6.69 5.11 12.87
C GLY A 253 -5.71 6.17 13.37
N ILE A 254 -5.58 7.30 12.67
CA ILE A 254 -4.79 8.47 13.11
C ILE A 254 -5.20 8.88 14.53
N GLY A 255 -6.50 8.81 14.85
CA GLY A 255 -7.00 9.10 16.19
C GLY A 255 -6.48 8.18 17.27
N THR A 256 -6.26 6.89 16.97
CA THR A 256 -5.63 5.95 17.92
C THR A 256 -4.18 6.34 18.18
N LEU A 257 -3.43 6.70 17.12
CA LEU A 257 -2.04 7.12 17.26
C LEU A 257 -1.92 8.36 18.14
N GLU A 258 -2.79 9.36 17.93
CA GLU A 258 -2.86 10.57 18.77
C GLU A 258 -3.20 10.24 20.23
N ALA A 259 -4.17 9.35 20.47
CA ALA A 259 -4.56 8.93 21.82
C ALA A 259 -3.41 8.22 22.57
N ALA A 260 -2.62 7.42 21.86
CA ALA A 260 -1.44 6.76 22.42
C ALA A 260 -0.44 7.79 22.94
N LYS A 261 -0.13 8.81 22.14
CA LYS A 261 0.78 9.90 22.55
C LYS A 261 0.21 10.68 23.75
N GLU A 262 -1.09 11.00 23.72
CA GLU A 262 -1.73 11.78 24.79
C GLU A 262 -1.71 11.05 26.14
N THR A 263 -1.84 9.71 26.11
CA THR A 263 -1.88 8.87 27.32
C THR A 263 -0.51 8.30 27.72
N GLY A 264 0.52 8.42 26.86
CA GLY A 264 1.82 7.83 27.08
C GLY A 264 1.82 6.30 26.95
N ASN A 265 0.87 5.75 26.22
CA ASN A 265 0.74 4.33 25.90
C ASN A 265 1.24 4.04 24.47
N TYR A 266 1.09 2.81 24.02
CA TYR A 266 1.50 2.38 22.69
C TYR A 266 0.31 2.17 21.75
N ALA A 267 0.50 2.51 20.49
CA ALA A 267 -0.38 2.09 19.39
C ALA A 267 0.39 1.20 18.41
N ILE A 268 -0.29 0.22 17.84
CA ILE A 268 0.21 -0.52 16.68
C ILE A 268 -0.47 0.05 15.44
N GLY A 269 0.35 0.51 14.48
CA GLY A 269 -0.13 1.07 13.22
C GLY A 269 -0.55 0.00 12.21
N VAL A 270 -1.04 0.44 11.04
CA VAL A 270 -1.53 -0.46 9.99
C VAL A 270 -1.14 0.02 8.58
N ASP A 271 -1.06 -0.93 7.67
CA ASP A 271 -0.81 -0.82 6.23
C ASP A 271 0.57 -0.25 5.88
N SER A 272 0.89 0.95 6.35
CA SER A 272 2.15 1.66 6.12
C SER A 272 3.01 1.72 7.39
N ASP A 273 4.29 2.01 7.25
CA ASP A 273 5.19 2.26 8.39
C ASP A 273 4.87 3.62 9.03
N GLN A 274 3.84 3.64 9.88
CA GLN A 274 3.29 4.88 10.41
C GLN A 274 4.25 5.58 11.39
N ALA A 275 5.16 4.86 12.05
CA ALA A 275 6.20 5.49 12.87
C ALA A 275 7.12 6.36 12.00
N MET A 276 7.54 5.85 10.84
CA MET A 276 8.42 6.59 9.93
C MET A 276 7.73 7.79 9.28
N LEU A 277 6.41 7.73 9.07
CA LEU A 277 5.64 8.88 8.56
C LEU A 277 5.64 10.07 9.54
N TYR A 278 5.80 9.82 10.84
CA TYR A 278 5.93 10.84 11.88
C TYR A 278 7.36 11.19 12.24
N ALA A 279 8.36 10.41 11.80
CA ALA A 279 9.75 10.49 12.28
C ALA A 279 10.35 11.90 12.24
N GLU A 280 10.09 12.66 11.17
CA GLU A 280 10.61 14.03 11.01
C GLU A 280 9.67 15.10 11.59
N SER A 281 8.35 14.91 11.44
CA SER A 281 7.35 15.93 11.78
C SER A 281 6.95 15.91 13.26
N ASP A 282 6.88 14.73 13.86
CA ASP A 282 6.46 14.49 15.24
C ASP A 282 7.13 13.23 15.83
N PRO A 283 8.43 13.30 16.20
CA PRO A 283 9.17 12.17 16.76
C PRO A 283 8.56 11.61 18.06
N ASP A 284 7.84 12.43 18.83
CA ASP A 284 7.16 11.99 20.03
C ASP A 284 5.96 11.07 19.68
N GLN A 285 5.26 11.37 18.60
CA GLN A 285 4.22 10.49 18.04
C GLN A 285 4.83 9.17 17.56
N ALA A 286 5.93 9.23 16.80
CA ALA A 286 6.62 8.05 16.31
C ALA A 286 7.09 7.12 17.47
N ASN A 287 7.54 7.68 18.60
CA ASN A 287 7.93 6.92 19.79
C ASN A 287 6.77 6.17 20.50
N CYS A 288 5.52 6.44 20.12
CA CYS A 288 4.37 5.70 20.63
C CYS A 288 3.97 4.53 19.72
N ILE A 289 4.66 4.32 18.58
CA ILE A 289 4.34 3.32 17.56
C ILE A 289 5.51 2.34 17.45
N PRO A 290 5.56 1.30 18.28
CA PRO A 290 6.67 0.33 18.26
C PRO A 290 6.71 -0.51 16.98
N ALA A 291 5.57 -0.70 16.31
CA ALA A 291 5.48 -1.35 15.01
C ALA A 291 4.17 -0.98 14.30
N SER A 292 4.14 -1.17 12.98
CA SER A 292 2.93 -1.19 12.17
C SER A 292 2.74 -2.56 11.55
N VAL A 293 1.50 -3.04 11.50
CA VAL A 293 1.11 -4.22 10.72
C VAL A 293 1.06 -3.80 9.26
N MET A 294 2.09 -4.18 8.51
CA MET A 294 2.26 -3.79 7.12
C MET A 294 1.32 -4.57 6.20
N LYS A 295 0.69 -3.86 5.28
CA LYS A 295 0.05 -4.38 4.08
C LYS A 295 0.69 -3.66 2.90
N ASN A 296 1.67 -4.30 2.25
CA ASN A 296 2.53 -3.72 1.23
C ASN A 296 1.79 -3.61 -0.12
N VAL A 297 0.71 -2.80 -0.16
CA VAL A 297 -0.10 -2.58 -1.37
C VAL A 297 0.76 -2.02 -2.49
N ASP A 298 1.63 -1.06 -2.19
CA ASP A 298 2.61 -0.49 -3.11
C ASP A 298 3.43 -1.56 -3.83
N LYS A 299 4.06 -2.46 -3.08
CA LYS A 299 4.89 -3.54 -3.62
C LYS A 299 4.09 -4.55 -4.43
N THR A 300 2.87 -4.87 -3.97
CA THR A 300 2.03 -5.83 -4.70
C THR A 300 1.49 -5.26 -6.00
N LEU A 301 1.21 -3.95 -6.09
CA LEU A 301 0.84 -3.29 -7.34
C LEU A 301 2.03 -3.20 -8.30
N VAL A 302 3.22 -2.88 -7.81
CA VAL A 302 4.46 -2.89 -8.61
C VAL A 302 4.73 -4.31 -9.16
N ARG A 303 4.57 -5.36 -8.33
CA ARG A 303 4.65 -6.76 -8.77
C ARG A 303 3.60 -7.07 -9.84
N ALA A 304 2.35 -6.69 -9.62
CA ALA A 304 1.26 -6.93 -10.57
C ALA A 304 1.53 -6.28 -11.92
N TYR A 305 2.01 -5.04 -11.92
CA TYR A 305 2.37 -4.36 -13.16
C TYR A 305 3.58 -5.00 -13.85
N GLY A 306 4.57 -5.45 -13.12
CA GLY A 306 5.68 -6.22 -13.68
C GLY A 306 5.19 -7.51 -14.38
N LEU A 307 4.22 -8.22 -13.78
CA LEU A 307 3.56 -9.37 -14.41
C LEU A 307 2.77 -8.98 -15.66
N TYR A 308 2.10 -7.83 -15.66
CA TYR A 308 1.43 -7.29 -16.84
C TYR A 308 2.40 -7.05 -18.00
N VAL A 309 3.52 -6.37 -17.75
CA VAL A 309 4.57 -6.11 -18.75
C VAL A 309 5.14 -7.40 -19.32
N ASP A 310 5.29 -8.44 -18.48
CA ASP A 310 5.75 -9.77 -18.89
C ASP A 310 4.67 -10.58 -19.62
N GLY A 311 3.43 -10.13 -19.73
CA GLY A 311 2.30 -10.88 -20.26
C GLY A 311 1.88 -12.07 -19.39
N LYS A 312 2.09 -11.96 -18.07
CA LYS A 312 1.86 -13.03 -17.07
C LYS A 312 0.88 -12.61 -15.96
N LEU A 313 0.22 -11.45 -16.10
CA LEU A 313 -0.78 -11.04 -15.11
C LEU A 313 -1.85 -12.13 -14.98
N PRO A 314 -2.11 -12.66 -13.76
CA PRO A 314 -3.02 -13.80 -13.59
C PRO A 314 -4.48 -13.36 -13.61
N LEU A 315 -4.92 -12.88 -14.78
CA LEU A 315 -6.30 -12.49 -15.03
C LEU A 315 -7.26 -13.67 -14.85
N GLY A 316 -8.48 -13.38 -14.42
CA GLY A 316 -9.50 -14.39 -14.11
C GLY A 316 -9.22 -15.16 -12.81
N GLN A 317 -8.36 -14.66 -11.93
CA GLN A 317 -7.92 -15.35 -10.72
C GLN A 317 -7.80 -14.41 -9.53
N GLU A 318 -7.90 -15.01 -8.33
CA GLU A 318 -7.55 -14.40 -7.06
C GLU A 318 -6.21 -14.97 -6.57
N GLU A 319 -5.31 -14.10 -6.09
CA GLU A 319 -4.16 -14.47 -5.29
C GLU A 319 -4.31 -13.91 -3.87
N SER A 320 -4.16 -14.79 -2.87
CA SER A 320 -4.13 -14.39 -1.45
C SER A 320 -2.67 -14.37 -0.98
N LEU A 321 -2.13 -13.17 -0.79
CA LEU A 321 -0.71 -12.93 -0.54
C LEU A 321 -0.45 -12.74 0.96
N GLY A 322 0.59 -13.40 1.49
CA GLY A 322 0.90 -13.44 2.91
C GLY A 322 2.35 -13.05 3.24
N LEU A 323 2.81 -13.53 4.40
CA LEU A 323 4.20 -13.34 4.87
C LEU A 323 5.23 -13.97 3.92
N SER A 324 4.89 -15.09 3.27
CA SER A 324 5.77 -15.78 2.30
C SER A 324 6.01 -14.95 1.03
N ASP A 325 5.07 -14.06 0.72
CA ASP A 325 5.07 -13.23 -0.48
C ASP A 325 5.59 -11.82 -0.18
N GLU A 326 5.97 -11.56 1.07
CA GLU A 326 6.34 -10.24 1.58
C GLU A 326 5.22 -9.18 1.39
N ALA A 327 4.00 -9.63 1.17
CA ALA A 327 2.84 -8.77 0.95
C ALA A 327 2.29 -8.19 2.27
N VAL A 328 2.57 -8.86 3.38
CA VAL A 328 2.23 -8.42 4.75
C VAL A 328 3.43 -8.62 5.67
N GLY A 329 3.44 -7.98 6.84
CA GLY A 329 4.52 -8.12 7.82
C GLY A 329 4.38 -7.18 9.01
N LEU A 330 5.45 -7.05 9.79
CA LEU A 330 5.63 -5.94 10.73
C LEU A 330 6.69 -4.99 10.20
N SER A 331 6.53 -3.70 10.45
CA SER A 331 7.56 -2.71 10.17
C SER A 331 8.82 -2.98 11.01
N ASP A 332 9.98 -2.89 10.36
CA ASP A 332 11.30 -2.99 11.02
C ASP A 332 12.08 -1.70 10.73
N ASN A 333 11.95 -0.74 11.62
CA ASN A 333 12.53 0.58 11.53
C ASN A 333 13.29 0.95 12.82
N GLU A 334 13.85 2.15 12.87
CA GLU A 334 14.62 2.61 14.05
C GLU A 334 13.78 2.64 15.35
N TYR A 335 12.48 2.91 15.29
CA TYR A 335 11.57 2.90 16.44
C TYR A 335 11.30 1.47 16.92
N TYR A 336 11.05 0.53 15.99
CA TYR A 336 10.96 -0.90 16.31
C TYR A 336 12.26 -1.38 16.98
N GLN A 337 13.41 -1.06 16.38
CA GLN A 337 14.72 -1.46 16.93
C GLN A 337 15.00 -0.87 18.30
N LYS A 338 14.53 0.33 18.58
CA LYS A 338 14.72 1.04 19.86
C LYS A 338 13.72 0.59 20.93
N LEU A 339 12.46 0.36 20.58
CA LEU A 339 11.37 0.18 21.54
C LEU A 339 11.10 -1.28 21.86
N VAL A 340 11.32 -2.18 20.91
CA VAL A 340 11.03 -3.62 21.08
C VAL A 340 12.26 -4.32 21.64
N PRO A 341 12.15 -5.05 22.77
CA PRO A 341 13.24 -5.82 23.33
C PRO A 341 13.74 -6.95 22.40
N ASP A 342 15.01 -7.32 22.49
CA ASP A 342 15.63 -8.31 21.60
C ASP A 342 15.03 -9.72 21.74
N ASP A 343 14.62 -10.11 22.93
CA ASP A 343 13.92 -11.37 23.18
C ASP A 343 12.52 -11.38 22.54
N VAL A 344 11.82 -10.25 22.51
CA VAL A 344 10.53 -10.08 21.83
C VAL A 344 10.72 -10.13 20.32
N LYS A 345 11.75 -9.46 19.77
CA LYS A 345 12.10 -9.56 18.33
C LYS A 345 12.35 -11.01 17.92
N THR A 346 13.12 -11.74 18.73
CA THR A 346 13.39 -13.17 18.49
C THR A 346 12.10 -13.99 18.48
N ALA A 347 11.18 -13.74 19.40
CA ALA A 347 9.89 -14.44 19.44
C ALA A 347 9.01 -14.13 18.21
N ILE A 348 9.05 -12.90 17.72
CA ILE A 348 8.36 -12.48 16.49
C ILE A 348 8.96 -13.17 15.26
N ASP A 349 10.29 -13.20 15.14
CA ASP A 349 11.00 -13.85 14.03
C ASP A 349 10.73 -15.37 14.02
N ASP A 350 10.72 -16.02 15.18
CA ASP A 350 10.38 -17.43 15.33
C ASP A 350 8.92 -17.71 14.92
N ALA A 351 7.98 -16.84 15.31
CA ALA A 351 6.58 -16.95 14.91
C ALA A 351 6.42 -16.78 13.40
N LYS A 352 7.06 -15.76 12.83
CA LYS A 352 7.08 -15.51 11.37
C LYS A 352 7.60 -16.73 10.61
N ALA A 353 8.74 -17.29 11.04
CA ALA A 353 9.32 -18.46 10.39
C ALA A 353 8.38 -19.67 10.44
N LYS A 354 7.69 -19.90 11.58
CA LYS A 354 6.74 -21.00 11.74
C LYS A 354 5.46 -20.81 10.91
N ILE A 355 4.97 -19.58 10.76
CA ILE A 355 3.82 -19.28 9.89
C ILE A 355 4.21 -19.55 8.43
N ILE A 356 5.35 -19.06 7.97
CA ILE A 356 5.84 -19.29 6.60
C ILE A 356 6.06 -20.78 6.32
N ALA A 357 6.55 -21.53 7.31
CA ALA A 357 6.73 -22.98 7.20
C ALA A 357 5.41 -23.78 7.27
N GLY A 358 4.30 -23.15 7.69
CA GLY A 358 2.99 -23.79 7.88
C GLY A 358 2.86 -24.54 9.20
N ASP A 359 3.82 -24.41 10.12
CA ASP A 359 3.78 -25.00 11.46
C ASP A 359 2.75 -24.27 12.36
N ILE A 360 2.58 -22.97 12.15
CA ILE A 360 1.48 -22.17 12.72
C ILE A 360 0.53 -21.83 11.58
N ARG A 361 -0.74 -22.15 11.74
CA ARG A 361 -1.82 -21.74 10.84
C ARG A 361 -2.71 -20.77 11.60
N VAL A 362 -2.61 -19.50 11.21
CA VAL A 362 -3.45 -18.45 11.79
C VAL A 362 -4.84 -18.53 11.19
N THR A 363 -5.86 -18.50 12.04
CA THR A 363 -7.26 -18.53 11.58
C THR A 363 -7.55 -17.26 10.79
N SER A 364 -8.18 -17.43 9.62
CA SER A 364 -8.69 -16.30 8.83
C SER A 364 -10.16 -16.07 9.12
N ALA A 365 -10.57 -14.81 9.17
CA ALA A 365 -11.97 -14.43 9.30
C ALA A 365 -12.78 -14.72 8.03
N TYR A 366 -12.11 -14.83 6.89
CA TYR A 366 -12.76 -15.19 5.65
C TYR A 366 -13.30 -16.63 5.72
N GLY A 367 -14.60 -16.77 5.51
CA GLY A 367 -15.30 -18.05 5.59
C GLY A 367 -15.81 -18.42 6.99
N LEU A 368 -15.51 -17.64 8.03
CA LEU A 368 -16.16 -17.80 9.33
C LEU A 368 -17.54 -17.15 9.35
N SER A 369 -18.46 -17.77 10.10
CA SER A 369 -19.75 -17.17 10.42
C SER A 369 -19.58 -16.06 11.47
N THR A 370 -20.56 -15.16 11.54
CA THR A 370 -20.60 -14.10 12.58
C THR A 370 -20.55 -14.68 14.01
N ASP A 371 -21.17 -15.84 14.25
CA ASP A 371 -21.15 -16.49 15.57
C ASP A 371 -19.75 -17.00 15.92
N GLU A 372 -19.00 -17.54 14.96
CA GLU A 372 -17.62 -18.02 15.18
C GLU A 372 -16.68 -16.83 15.46
N VAL A 373 -16.76 -15.74 14.68
CA VAL A 373 -16.01 -14.51 14.94
C VAL A 373 -16.34 -13.96 16.32
N THR A 374 -17.63 -13.87 16.67
CA THR A 374 -18.09 -13.41 17.98
C THR A 374 -17.58 -14.29 19.12
N ALA A 375 -17.53 -15.60 18.93
CA ALA A 375 -17.00 -16.53 19.93
C ALA A 375 -15.51 -16.30 20.19
N ILE A 376 -14.71 -16.08 19.15
CA ILE A 376 -13.28 -15.74 19.29
C ILE A 376 -13.11 -14.43 20.07
N ILE A 377 -13.82 -13.38 19.70
CA ILE A 377 -13.77 -12.09 20.38
C ILE A 377 -14.14 -12.22 21.87
N ASN A 378 -15.22 -12.93 22.17
CA ASN A 378 -15.70 -13.12 23.54
C ASN A 378 -14.74 -13.97 24.40
N SER A 379 -13.91 -14.81 23.80
CA SER A 379 -12.93 -15.63 24.53
C SER A 379 -11.86 -14.79 25.25
N VAL A 380 -11.61 -13.57 24.76
CA VAL A 380 -10.59 -12.64 25.30
C VAL A 380 -11.19 -11.36 25.90
N ALA A 381 -12.50 -11.20 25.87
CA ALA A 381 -13.14 -10.02 26.46
C ALA A 381 -12.83 -9.90 27.95
N PRO A 382 -12.65 -8.67 28.49
CA PRO A 382 -12.39 -8.42 29.91
C PRO A 382 -13.47 -8.97 30.85
#